data_481547ee5406ff110d3787e6722b2d07
#
_entry.id   481547ee5406ff110d3787e6722b2d07
#
_cell.length_a   1.000
_cell.length_b   1.000
_cell.length_c   1.000
_cell.angle_alpha   90.00
_cell.angle_beta   90.00
_cell.angle_gamma   90.00
#
_symmetry.space_group_name_H-M   'P 1'
#
loop_
_entity.id
_entity.type
_entity.pdbx_description
1 polymer ?
#
loop_
_entity_poly.entity_id
_entity_poly.type
_entity_poly.pdbx_seq_one_letter_code
_entity_poly.pdbx_strand_id
1 'polypeptide(L)'
;DIVSSGTGVITGSNDKIDIVSPDPGFVSVFNLKTGESVHKGQLLFSYVNLDSFYREKTLNELVSFSERNVRKVSDNLVLLKKLINPDAELPYNETYAGSDAGLSAYKFYHEKLELAGDEENYLSRIDNIKKNIDNLNMQKNTLEQKNALLKKSAAPAVELLNNSAEISKIQSQIIEANFKILDIENVRKKQRDDFYNRLLGEIVNESKLLSEQKKDILKNTGEMELLRNKVKSNSVLSPVDGVILDITQNLTNGSYIEPSQLVMKIKKDKVDRLIDARFDARYRPFIFKGAKVRIVINSPGYRRYYEGFVSKISVDSFIDKDTPGMRRFYKVEIQYDKEKQKVPEYNEG
;
A
#
# COMPACT_ATOMS: atom_id res chain seq x y z
N ASP A 1 -35.48 10.61 -56.52
CA ASP A 1 -35.29 10.46 -55.06
C ASP A 1 -36.11 9.26 -54.56
N ILE A 2 -35.48 8.29 -53.96
CA ILE A 2 -36.16 7.14 -53.34
C ILE A 2 -36.63 7.61 -51.94
N VAL A 3 -37.93 7.73 -51.75
CA VAL A 3 -38.51 8.05 -50.45
C VAL A 3 -38.98 6.77 -49.81
N SER A 4 -38.38 6.43 -48.67
CA SER A 4 -38.82 5.31 -47.83
C SER A 4 -39.77 5.83 -46.74
N SER A 5 -40.92 5.18 -46.59
CA SER A 5 -41.87 5.52 -45.52
C SER A 5 -41.87 4.44 -44.43
N GLY A 6 -42.02 4.85 -43.20
CA GLY A 6 -42.13 4.02 -42.03
C GLY A 6 -43.14 4.55 -41.03
N THR A 7 -43.59 3.70 -40.15
CA THR A 7 -44.45 4.12 -39.01
C THR A 7 -43.63 4.13 -37.76
N GLY A 8 -43.86 5.10 -36.88
CA GLY A 8 -43.11 5.22 -35.63
C GLY A 8 -43.99 5.63 -34.47
N VAL A 9 -43.53 5.33 -33.28
CA VAL A 9 -44.16 5.76 -32.04
C VAL A 9 -43.18 6.75 -31.36
N ILE A 10 -43.71 7.88 -30.92
CA ILE A 10 -42.93 8.82 -30.10
C ILE A 10 -42.67 8.11 -28.76
N THR A 11 -41.46 7.65 -28.57
CA THR A 11 -41.01 7.19 -27.28
C THR A 11 -40.62 8.42 -26.49
N GLY A 12 -41.39 8.71 -25.43
CA GLY A 12 -41.00 9.76 -24.51
C GLY A 12 -39.58 9.46 -24.02
N SER A 13 -38.59 10.27 -24.39
CA SER A 13 -37.30 10.18 -23.72
C SER A 13 -37.59 10.41 -22.23
N ASN A 14 -36.84 9.70 -21.40
CA ASN A 14 -36.93 9.88 -19.96
C ASN A 14 -36.44 11.31 -19.68
N ASP A 15 -37.38 12.25 -19.61
CA ASP A 15 -37.15 13.69 -19.38
C ASP A 15 -36.74 13.95 -17.92
N LYS A 16 -36.79 12.91 -17.11
CA LYS A 16 -36.45 12.92 -15.67
C LYS A 16 -35.25 12.07 -15.41
N ILE A 17 -34.39 12.52 -14.51
CA ILE A 17 -33.28 11.76 -13.95
C ILE A 17 -33.48 11.63 -12.45
N ASP A 18 -33.35 10.42 -11.97
CA ASP A 18 -33.31 10.10 -10.57
C ASP A 18 -31.88 10.24 -10.07
N ILE A 19 -31.67 11.11 -9.09
CA ILE A 19 -30.41 11.28 -8.38
C ILE A 19 -30.48 10.44 -7.12
N VAL A 20 -29.64 9.42 -7.05
CA VAL A 20 -29.55 8.50 -5.93
C VAL A 20 -28.26 8.68 -5.17
N SER A 21 -28.24 8.31 -3.90
CA SER A 21 -27.02 8.27 -3.11
C SER A 21 -26.13 7.11 -3.55
N PRO A 22 -24.85 7.33 -3.88
CA PRO A 22 -23.94 6.26 -4.26
C PRO A 22 -23.52 5.40 -3.07
N ASP A 23 -23.36 6.00 -1.89
CA ASP A 23 -22.90 5.33 -0.65
C ASP A 23 -23.74 5.81 0.54
N PRO A 24 -23.75 5.05 1.67
CA PRO A 24 -24.42 5.47 2.90
C PRO A 24 -23.65 6.62 3.58
N GLY A 25 -24.36 7.53 4.21
CA GLY A 25 -23.69 8.59 4.94
C GLY A 25 -24.62 9.66 5.48
N PHE A 26 -24.05 10.67 6.11
CA PHE A 26 -24.79 11.83 6.60
C PHE A 26 -24.58 13.01 5.67
N VAL A 27 -25.67 13.64 5.26
CA VAL A 27 -25.65 14.84 4.41
C VAL A 27 -24.93 15.97 5.14
N SER A 28 -23.87 16.50 4.52
CA SER A 28 -23.06 17.59 5.10
C SER A 28 -23.41 18.95 4.52
N VAL A 29 -23.75 19.00 3.22
CA VAL A 29 -24.16 20.22 2.53
C VAL A 29 -25.35 19.91 1.64
N PHE A 30 -26.47 20.59 1.89
CA PHE A 30 -27.67 20.53 1.09
C PHE A 30 -28.41 21.86 1.18
N ASN A 31 -28.49 22.61 0.07
CA ASN A 31 -29.06 23.96 0.02
C ASN A 31 -30.04 24.15 -1.13
N LEU A 32 -30.45 23.09 -1.83
CA LEU A 32 -31.30 23.15 -3.00
C LEU A 32 -32.80 23.06 -2.64
N LYS A 33 -33.62 23.63 -3.49
CA LYS A 33 -35.10 23.66 -3.36
C LYS A 33 -35.77 23.10 -4.60
N THR A 34 -36.94 22.52 -4.41
CA THR A 34 -37.83 22.14 -5.51
C THR A 34 -38.16 23.36 -6.38
N GLY A 35 -38.08 23.20 -7.71
CA GLY A 35 -38.28 24.27 -8.68
C GLY A 35 -36.99 25.05 -9.04
N GLU A 36 -35.87 24.78 -8.36
CA GLU A 36 -34.59 25.46 -8.64
C GLU A 36 -33.94 24.88 -9.90
N SER A 37 -33.33 25.74 -10.70
CA SER A 37 -32.57 25.36 -11.89
C SER A 37 -31.16 24.94 -11.50
N VAL A 38 -30.67 23.86 -12.08
CA VAL A 38 -29.33 23.33 -11.86
C VAL A 38 -28.61 23.13 -13.18
N HIS A 39 -27.30 23.35 -13.16
CA HIS A 39 -26.41 23.14 -14.30
C HIS A 39 -25.65 21.86 -14.21
N LYS A 40 -25.29 21.29 -15.35
CA LYS A 40 -24.42 20.12 -15.41
C LYS A 40 -23.10 20.41 -14.69
N GLY A 41 -22.73 19.52 -13.74
CA GLY A 41 -21.54 19.67 -12.90
C GLY A 41 -21.75 20.53 -11.65
N GLN A 42 -22.93 21.11 -11.45
CA GLN A 42 -23.27 21.82 -10.21
C GLN A 42 -23.41 20.85 -9.04
N LEU A 43 -22.90 21.24 -7.87
CA LEU A 43 -23.04 20.46 -6.64
C LEU A 43 -24.51 20.37 -6.23
N LEU A 44 -25.03 19.17 -6.11
CA LEU A 44 -26.38 18.89 -5.61
C LEU A 44 -26.38 18.70 -4.10
N PHE A 45 -25.51 17.84 -3.61
CA PHE A 45 -25.30 17.65 -2.18
C PHE A 45 -23.95 16.99 -1.92
N SER A 46 -23.46 17.14 -0.69
CA SER A 46 -22.31 16.40 -0.17
C SER A 46 -22.73 15.57 1.03
N TYR A 47 -22.05 14.46 1.25
CA TYR A 47 -22.30 13.60 2.40
C TYR A 47 -20.99 13.07 2.98
N VAL A 48 -21.01 12.66 4.25
CA VAL A 48 -19.88 12.07 4.95
C VAL A 48 -20.20 10.61 5.25
N ASN A 49 -19.38 9.70 4.69
CA ASN A 49 -19.41 8.31 5.05
C ASN A 49 -18.58 8.11 6.32
N LEU A 50 -19.25 7.83 7.44
CA LEU A 50 -18.61 7.71 8.75
C LEU A 50 -17.62 6.56 8.83
N ASP A 51 -17.92 5.42 8.20
CA ASP A 51 -17.03 4.25 8.22
C ASP A 51 -15.70 4.59 7.51
N SER A 52 -15.78 5.23 6.36
CA SER A 52 -14.60 5.68 5.62
C SER A 52 -13.82 6.74 6.40
N PHE A 53 -14.50 7.66 7.07
CA PHE A 53 -13.89 8.70 7.88
C PHE A 53 -13.14 8.12 9.09
N TYR A 54 -13.78 7.25 9.86
CA TYR A 54 -13.15 6.63 11.03
C TYR A 54 -12.02 5.70 10.62
N ARG A 55 -12.17 4.97 9.53
CA ARG A 55 -11.12 4.10 8.99
C ARG A 55 -9.90 4.89 8.54
N GLU A 56 -10.10 6.01 7.86
CA GLU A 56 -9.00 6.93 7.49
C GLU A 56 -8.27 7.44 8.73
N LYS A 57 -9.02 7.89 9.74
CA LYS A 57 -8.45 8.37 11.00
C LYS A 57 -7.62 7.29 11.70
N THR A 58 -8.15 6.08 11.81
CA THR A 58 -7.45 4.94 12.42
C THR A 58 -6.17 4.59 11.65
N LEU A 59 -6.22 4.55 10.31
CA LEU A 59 -5.04 4.31 9.49
C LEU A 59 -3.99 5.39 9.66
N ASN A 60 -4.38 6.66 9.76
CA ASN A 60 -3.46 7.77 9.99
C ASN A 60 -2.74 7.65 11.34
N GLU A 61 -3.46 7.25 12.40
CA GLU A 61 -2.87 6.99 13.71
C GLU A 61 -1.91 5.79 13.68
N LEU A 62 -2.28 4.70 12.98
CA LEU A 62 -1.43 3.53 12.78
C LEU A 62 -0.15 3.86 12.01
N VAL A 63 -0.26 4.61 10.92
CA VAL A 63 0.91 5.04 10.13
C VAL A 63 1.84 5.88 11.00
N SER A 64 1.30 6.87 11.72
CA SER A 64 2.10 7.72 12.62
C SER A 64 2.79 6.94 13.74
N PHE A 65 2.11 5.93 14.30
CA PHE A 65 2.69 5.03 15.29
C PHE A 65 3.83 4.20 14.70
N SER A 66 3.58 3.59 13.52
CA SER A 66 4.57 2.77 12.83
C SER A 66 5.80 3.57 12.40
N GLU A 67 5.62 4.82 11.96
CA GLU A 67 6.73 5.71 11.62
C GLU A 67 7.62 6.02 12.84
N ARG A 68 7.01 6.26 14.01
CA ARG A 68 7.79 6.44 15.26
C ARG A 68 8.58 5.17 15.60
N ASN A 69 7.97 3.99 15.45
CA ASN A 69 8.66 2.72 15.69
C ASN A 69 9.79 2.48 14.70
N VAL A 70 9.57 2.77 13.41
CA VAL A 70 10.62 2.68 12.37
C VAL A 70 11.83 3.53 12.73
N ARG A 71 11.62 4.76 13.21
CA ARG A 71 12.73 5.62 13.66
C ARG A 71 13.49 4.99 14.82
N LYS A 72 12.77 4.52 15.86
CA LYS A 72 13.38 3.87 17.01
C LYS A 72 14.21 2.64 16.62
N VAL A 73 13.65 1.74 15.81
CA VAL A 73 14.36 0.54 15.34
C VAL A 73 15.55 0.92 14.47
N SER A 74 15.41 1.94 13.61
CA SER A 74 16.51 2.44 12.78
C SER A 74 17.66 2.99 13.62
N ASP A 75 17.35 3.78 14.65
CA ASP A 75 18.36 4.34 15.56
C ASP A 75 19.07 3.24 16.33
N ASN A 76 18.33 2.27 16.87
CA ASN A 76 18.89 1.08 17.54
C ASN A 76 19.82 0.30 16.61
N LEU A 77 19.41 0.08 15.37
CA LEU A 77 20.21 -0.63 14.36
C LEU A 77 21.52 0.10 14.04
N VAL A 78 21.50 1.44 13.99
CA VAL A 78 22.71 2.25 13.80
C VAL A 78 23.67 2.04 14.98
N LEU A 79 23.16 2.04 16.21
CA LEU A 79 23.97 1.83 17.41
C LEU A 79 24.55 0.40 17.46
N LEU A 80 23.73 -0.62 17.17
CA LEU A 80 24.19 -2.03 17.10
C LEU A 80 25.30 -2.21 16.07
N LYS A 81 25.15 -1.62 14.88
CA LYS A 81 26.20 -1.68 13.83
C LYS A 81 27.50 -1.01 14.25
N LYS A 82 27.46 0.05 15.03
CA LYS A 82 28.66 0.67 15.60
C LYS A 82 29.43 -0.30 16.48
N LEU A 83 28.74 -1.16 17.25
CA LEU A 83 29.38 -2.10 18.17
C LEU A 83 30.17 -3.21 17.48
N ILE A 84 30.03 -3.39 16.15
CA ILE A 84 30.86 -4.31 15.37
C ILE A 84 32.32 -3.87 15.44
N ASN A 85 32.57 -2.55 15.50
CA ASN A 85 33.92 -2.04 15.71
C ASN A 85 34.31 -2.27 17.19
N PRO A 86 35.42 -2.98 17.47
CA PRO A 86 35.91 -3.23 18.81
C PRO A 86 36.12 -1.95 19.65
N ASP A 87 36.58 -0.88 19.03
CA ASP A 87 36.94 0.37 19.69
C ASP A 87 35.77 1.37 19.77
N ALA A 88 34.57 0.99 19.28
CA ALA A 88 33.43 1.89 19.31
C ALA A 88 32.87 2.04 20.72
N GLU A 89 32.71 3.29 21.10
CA GLU A 89 31.98 3.69 22.30
C GLU A 89 30.61 4.23 21.97
N LEU A 90 29.61 3.90 22.78
CA LEU A 90 28.30 4.52 22.70
C LEU A 90 28.24 5.67 23.73
N PRO A 91 27.81 6.88 23.31
CA PRO A 91 27.62 7.97 24.24
C PRO A 91 26.53 7.63 25.25
N TYR A 92 26.75 7.95 26.51
CA TYR A 92 25.66 7.85 27.49
C TYR A 92 24.56 8.83 27.09
N ASN A 93 23.38 8.31 26.90
CA ASN A 93 22.21 9.10 26.54
C ASN A 93 21.02 8.68 27.40
N GLU A 94 20.62 9.53 28.31
CA GLU A 94 19.47 9.32 29.21
C GLU A 94 18.17 9.08 28.43
N THR A 95 18.04 9.66 27.25
CA THR A 95 16.86 9.48 26.38
C THR A 95 16.71 8.06 25.87
N TYR A 96 17.82 7.34 25.66
CA TYR A 96 17.81 5.95 25.22
C TYR A 96 17.73 4.95 26.38
N ALA A 97 18.16 5.33 27.57
CA ALA A 97 18.09 4.47 28.75
C ALA A 97 16.65 4.17 29.22
N GLY A 98 15.68 4.97 28.79
CA GLY A 98 14.25 4.81 29.10
C GLY A 98 13.38 4.36 27.92
N SER A 99 13.93 4.11 26.73
CA SER A 99 13.16 3.69 25.56
C SER A 99 13.44 2.22 25.21
N ASP A 100 12.39 1.45 24.92
CA ASP A 100 12.51 0.03 24.53
C ASP A 100 13.44 -0.19 23.33
N ALA A 101 13.60 0.80 22.45
CA ALA A 101 14.45 0.72 21.26
C ALA A 101 15.95 0.89 21.55
N GLY A 102 16.31 1.62 22.60
CA GLY A 102 17.71 1.81 23.00
C GLY A 102 18.26 0.67 23.84
N LEU A 103 17.40 -0.12 24.46
CA LEU A 103 17.77 -1.17 25.41
C LEU A 103 18.65 -2.26 24.76
N SER A 104 18.36 -2.69 23.55
CA SER A 104 19.13 -3.76 22.89
C SER A 104 20.58 -3.35 22.63
N ALA A 105 20.82 -2.20 22.02
CA ALA A 105 22.17 -1.71 21.74
C ALA A 105 22.98 -1.45 23.02
N TYR A 106 22.37 -0.85 24.05
CA TYR A 106 23.07 -0.60 25.31
C TYR A 106 23.34 -1.87 26.09
N LYS A 107 22.45 -2.87 26.02
CA LYS A 107 22.71 -4.21 26.59
C LYS A 107 23.96 -4.83 25.96
N PHE A 108 24.05 -4.83 24.62
CA PHE A 108 25.24 -5.33 23.93
C PHE A 108 26.49 -4.49 24.23
N TYR A 109 26.34 -3.18 24.45
CA TYR A 109 27.45 -2.34 24.84
C TYR A 109 27.99 -2.68 26.24
N HIS A 110 27.13 -2.94 27.22
CA HIS A 110 27.54 -3.42 28.53
C HIS A 110 28.23 -4.79 28.46
N GLU A 111 27.67 -5.75 27.72
CA GLU A 111 28.30 -7.05 27.50
C GLU A 111 29.71 -6.90 26.85
N LYS A 112 29.86 -5.95 25.94
CA LYS A 112 31.16 -5.62 25.32
C LYS A 112 32.18 -5.10 26.35
N LEU A 113 31.75 -4.24 27.27
CA LEU A 113 32.63 -3.72 28.33
C LEU A 113 33.05 -4.84 29.28
N GLU A 114 32.14 -5.72 29.67
CA GLU A 114 32.44 -6.91 30.47
C GLU A 114 33.46 -7.81 29.77
N LEU A 115 33.23 -8.08 28.46
CA LEU A 115 34.14 -8.87 27.64
C LEU A 115 35.55 -8.25 27.58
N ALA A 116 35.65 -6.92 27.49
CA ALA A 116 36.94 -6.20 27.51
C ALA A 116 37.67 -6.35 28.84
N GLY A 117 36.94 -6.29 29.99
CA GLY A 117 37.49 -6.55 31.31
C GLY A 117 37.97 -8.00 31.47
N ASP A 118 37.21 -8.96 31.00
CA ASP A 118 37.62 -10.39 30.97
C ASP A 118 38.87 -10.58 30.10
N GLU A 119 38.95 -9.90 28.96
CA GLU A 119 40.13 -10.00 28.08
C GLU A 119 41.38 -9.50 28.74
N GLU A 120 41.34 -8.42 29.51
CA GLU A 120 42.46 -7.89 30.27
C GLU A 120 42.90 -8.92 31.35
N ASN A 121 41.97 -9.56 32.05
CA ASN A 121 42.23 -10.63 33.02
C ASN A 121 42.89 -11.81 32.38
N TYR A 122 42.44 -12.26 31.22
CA TYR A 122 43.06 -13.36 30.48
C TYR A 122 44.47 -13.05 30.02
N LEU A 123 44.72 -11.86 29.52
CA LEU A 123 46.06 -11.41 29.12
C LEU A 123 47.01 -11.38 30.31
N SER A 124 46.57 -10.85 31.46
CA SER A 124 47.36 -10.85 32.73
C SER A 124 47.73 -12.30 33.19
N ARG A 125 46.75 -13.22 33.12
CA ARG A 125 47.00 -14.63 33.46
C ARG A 125 48.02 -15.30 32.51
N ILE A 126 47.93 -15.03 31.22
CA ILE A 126 48.87 -15.54 30.20
C ILE A 126 50.25 -14.96 30.46
N ASP A 127 50.38 -13.67 30.76
CA ASP A 127 51.67 -13.04 31.09
C ASP A 127 52.34 -13.70 32.29
N ASN A 128 51.56 -13.95 33.37
CA ASN A 128 52.05 -14.62 34.53
C ASN A 128 52.52 -16.05 34.24
N ILE A 129 51.79 -16.81 33.40
CA ILE A 129 52.19 -18.16 33.01
C ILE A 129 53.47 -18.09 32.16
N LYS A 130 53.62 -17.15 31.25
CA LYS A 130 54.82 -16.92 30.42
C LYS A 130 56.04 -16.65 31.30
N LYS A 131 55.92 -15.72 32.31
CA LYS A 131 56.97 -15.47 33.28
C LYS A 131 57.41 -16.74 34.04
N ASN A 132 56.44 -17.61 34.41
CA ASN A 132 56.74 -18.89 35.04
C ASN A 132 57.51 -19.83 34.05
N ILE A 133 57.07 -19.89 32.79
CA ILE A 133 57.78 -20.66 31.77
C ILE A 133 59.23 -20.17 31.61
N ASP A 134 59.46 -18.85 31.60
CA ASP A 134 60.79 -18.28 31.49
C ASP A 134 61.67 -18.70 32.66
N ASN A 135 61.13 -18.68 33.92
CA ASN A 135 61.84 -19.17 35.10
C ASN A 135 62.17 -20.68 35.00
N LEU A 136 61.22 -21.50 34.52
CA LEU A 136 61.43 -22.93 34.34
C LEU A 136 62.49 -23.15 33.25
N ASN A 137 62.49 -22.38 32.17
CA ASN A 137 63.53 -22.49 31.14
C ASN A 137 64.91 -22.09 31.67
N MET A 138 65.04 -21.10 32.53
CA MET A 138 66.30 -20.74 33.21
C MET A 138 66.79 -21.86 34.09
N GLN A 139 65.91 -22.49 34.89
CA GLN A 139 66.25 -23.64 35.70
C GLN A 139 66.70 -24.84 34.87
N LYS A 140 65.95 -25.13 33.79
CA LYS A 140 66.31 -26.21 32.82
C LYS A 140 67.70 -25.96 32.22
N ASN A 141 68.00 -24.76 31.74
CA ASN A 141 69.30 -24.41 31.15
C ASN A 141 70.42 -24.59 32.18
N THR A 142 70.21 -24.20 33.43
CA THR A 142 71.17 -24.38 34.52
C THR A 142 71.48 -25.88 34.75
N LEU A 143 70.46 -26.71 34.81
CA LEU A 143 70.59 -28.17 34.97
C LEU A 143 71.22 -28.83 33.73
N GLU A 144 70.94 -28.34 32.53
CA GLU A 144 71.59 -28.84 31.30
C GLU A 144 73.09 -28.45 31.29
N GLN A 145 73.52 -27.28 31.74
CA GLN A 145 74.89 -26.92 31.93
C GLN A 145 75.55 -27.75 32.98
N LYS A 146 74.87 -28.00 34.13
CA LYS A 146 75.37 -28.93 35.18
C LYS A 146 75.54 -30.31 34.62
N ASN A 147 74.59 -30.85 33.84
CA ASN A 147 74.64 -32.12 33.22
C ASN A 147 75.84 -32.27 32.22
N ALA A 148 76.12 -31.21 31.49
CA ALA A 148 77.30 -31.18 30.60
C ALA A 148 78.65 -31.23 31.38
N LEU A 149 78.69 -30.51 32.52
CA LEU A 149 79.87 -30.54 33.43
C LEU A 149 80.07 -31.95 34.09
N LEU A 150 78.98 -32.51 34.58
CA LEU A 150 79.01 -33.88 35.19
C LEU A 150 79.46 -34.94 34.22
N LYS A 151 79.09 -34.84 32.96
CA LYS A 151 79.58 -35.75 31.90
C LYS A 151 81.09 -35.59 31.68
N LYS A 152 81.62 -34.34 31.73
CA LYS A 152 83.04 -34.08 31.55
C LYS A 152 83.90 -34.59 32.76
N SER A 153 83.34 -34.51 33.96
CA SER A 153 84.02 -34.89 35.20
C SER A 153 83.93 -36.42 35.54
N ALA A 154 83.37 -37.24 34.64
CA ALA A 154 83.15 -38.65 34.88
C ALA A 154 82.33 -38.93 36.16
N ALA A 155 81.36 -38.11 36.47
CA ALA A 155 80.49 -38.23 37.65
C ALA A 155 79.76 -39.58 37.69
N PRO A 156 79.30 -40.06 38.88
CA PRO A 156 78.54 -41.30 39.02
C PRO A 156 77.28 -41.31 38.16
N ALA A 157 76.98 -42.40 37.49
CA ALA A 157 75.83 -42.56 36.60
C ALA A 157 74.48 -42.17 37.26
N VAL A 158 74.37 -42.46 38.59
CA VAL A 158 73.15 -42.09 39.36
C VAL A 158 72.94 -40.61 39.39
N GLU A 159 73.98 -39.79 39.51
CA GLU A 159 73.86 -38.31 39.57
C GLU A 159 73.45 -37.74 38.22
N LEU A 160 73.95 -38.27 37.13
CA LEU A 160 73.53 -37.94 35.75
C LEU A 160 72.08 -38.36 35.52
N LEU A 161 71.66 -39.51 36.00
CA LEU A 161 70.29 -40.00 35.89
C LEU A 161 69.29 -39.05 36.64
N ASN A 162 69.62 -38.72 37.90
CA ASN A 162 68.82 -37.84 38.75
C ASN A 162 68.64 -36.43 38.09
N ASN A 163 69.74 -35.85 37.58
CA ASN A 163 69.69 -34.59 36.92
C ASN A 163 68.89 -34.61 35.60
N SER A 164 69.01 -35.72 34.84
CA SER A 164 68.18 -35.89 33.63
C SER A 164 66.70 -36.07 33.96
N ALA A 165 66.35 -36.73 35.05
CA ALA A 165 64.99 -36.93 35.54
C ALA A 165 64.37 -35.51 35.91
N GLU A 166 65.20 -34.69 36.57
CA GLU A 166 64.75 -33.31 36.93
C GLU A 166 64.54 -32.42 35.71
N ILE A 167 65.40 -32.46 34.72
CA ILE A 167 65.24 -31.79 33.43
C ILE A 167 63.94 -32.27 32.78
N SER A 168 63.63 -33.55 32.72
CA SER A 168 62.40 -34.11 32.15
C SER A 168 61.16 -33.62 32.89
N LYS A 169 61.23 -33.56 34.24
CA LYS A 169 60.15 -33.01 35.08
C LYS A 169 59.85 -31.55 34.75
N ILE A 170 60.90 -30.72 34.68
CA ILE A 170 60.75 -29.29 34.29
C ILE A 170 60.16 -29.16 32.87
N GLN A 171 60.63 -30.00 31.95
CA GLN A 171 60.12 -29.98 30.59
C GLN A 171 58.61 -30.34 30.53
N SER A 172 58.15 -31.29 31.34
CA SER A 172 56.74 -31.60 31.48
C SER A 172 55.94 -30.44 32.06
N GLN A 173 56.50 -29.72 33.05
CA GLN A 173 55.85 -28.50 33.61
C GLN A 173 55.73 -27.37 32.60
N ILE A 174 56.73 -27.17 31.73
CA ILE A 174 56.69 -26.21 30.64
C ILE A 174 55.59 -26.58 29.62
N ILE A 175 55.48 -27.83 29.27
CA ILE A 175 54.45 -28.35 28.37
C ILE A 175 53.06 -28.11 28.97
N GLU A 176 52.84 -28.45 30.25
CA GLU A 176 51.58 -28.19 30.97
C GLU A 176 51.24 -26.71 31.01
N ALA A 177 52.20 -25.84 31.28
CA ALA A 177 52.02 -24.39 31.28
C ALA A 177 51.61 -23.87 29.89
N ASN A 178 52.20 -24.38 28.82
CA ASN A 178 51.80 -24.02 27.45
C ASN A 178 50.37 -24.48 27.13
N PHE A 179 49.98 -25.69 27.58
CA PHE A 179 48.57 -26.11 27.43
C PHE A 179 47.60 -25.19 28.16
N LYS A 180 47.94 -24.71 29.36
CA LYS A 180 47.13 -23.73 30.10
C LYS A 180 46.96 -22.41 29.34
N ILE A 181 48.02 -21.93 28.66
CA ILE A 181 47.92 -20.73 27.79
C ILE A 181 46.98 -21.02 26.64
N LEU A 182 47.13 -22.13 25.91
CA LEU A 182 46.27 -22.50 24.80
C LEU A 182 44.80 -22.60 25.22
N ASP A 183 44.52 -23.17 26.39
CA ASP A 183 43.16 -23.27 26.92
C ASP A 183 42.55 -21.92 27.19
N ILE A 184 43.30 -21.01 27.83
CA ILE A 184 42.86 -19.63 28.07
C ILE A 184 42.59 -18.88 26.72
N GLU A 185 43.46 -19.04 25.74
CA GLU A 185 43.29 -18.42 24.41
C GLU A 185 42.04 -18.94 23.69
N ASN A 186 41.77 -20.25 23.80
CA ASN A 186 40.57 -20.86 23.24
C ASN A 186 39.28 -20.34 23.91
N VAL A 187 39.25 -20.24 25.24
CA VAL A 187 38.13 -19.71 25.99
C VAL A 187 37.86 -18.22 25.58
N ARG A 188 38.93 -17.43 25.58
CA ARG A 188 38.87 -16.01 25.15
C ARG A 188 38.33 -15.87 23.74
N LYS A 189 38.82 -16.63 22.77
CA LYS A 189 38.37 -16.66 21.41
C LYS A 189 36.88 -17.02 21.33
N LYS A 190 36.48 -18.09 22.01
CA LYS A 190 35.10 -18.55 22.02
C LYS A 190 34.15 -17.48 22.55
N GLN A 191 34.44 -16.84 23.68
CA GLN A 191 33.61 -15.80 24.26
C GLN A 191 33.43 -14.61 23.30
N ARG A 192 34.50 -14.19 22.64
CA ARG A 192 34.45 -13.11 21.64
C ARG A 192 33.58 -13.49 20.42
N ASP A 193 33.79 -14.69 19.90
CA ASP A 193 33.06 -15.20 18.72
C ASP A 193 31.57 -15.35 19.07
N ASP A 194 31.22 -15.83 20.25
CA ASP A 194 29.84 -15.97 20.73
C ASP A 194 29.17 -14.58 20.89
N PHE A 195 29.89 -13.59 21.40
CA PHE A 195 29.39 -12.22 21.49
C PHE A 195 29.07 -11.64 20.12
N TYR A 196 30.02 -11.70 19.17
CA TYR A 196 29.79 -11.15 17.83
C TYR A 196 28.72 -11.90 17.06
N ASN A 197 28.60 -13.21 17.21
CA ASN A 197 27.52 -13.98 16.59
C ASN A 197 26.15 -13.55 17.11
N ARG A 198 26.00 -13.32 18.43
CA ARG A 198 24.75 -12.79 19.01
C ARG A 198 24.45 -11.38 18.53
N LEU A 199 25.46 -10.50 18.50
CA LEU A 199 25.33 -9.13 17.99
C LEU A 199 24.88 -9.11 16.52
N LEU A 200 25.49 -9.91 15.67
CA LEU A 200 25.10 -10.03 14.26
C LEU A 200 23.69 -10.60 14.09
N GLY A 201 23.32 -11.59 14.92
CA GLY A 201 21.97 -12.12 14.96
C GLY A 201 20.93 -11.05 15.28
N GLU A 202 21.20 -10.20 16.27
CA GLU A 202 20.34 -9.10 16.65
C GLU A 202 20.21 -8.05 15.52
N ILE A 203 21.32 -7.71 14.86
CA ILE A 203 21.32 -6.79 13.71
C ILE A 203 20.44 -7.32 12.58
N VAL A 204 20.50 -8.64 12.31
CA VAL A 204 19.66 -9.27 11.29
C VAL A 204 18.19 -9.21 11.68
N ASN A 205 17.86 -9.52 12.94
CA ASN A 205 16.48 -9.48 13.45
C ASN A 205 15.90 -8.07 13.38
N GLU A 206 16.63 -7.06 13.85
CA GLU A 206 16.21 -5.66 13.79
C GLU A 206 16.06 -5.15 12.34
N SER A 207 16.96 -5.58 11.44
CA SER A 207 16.88 -5.24 10.02
C SER A 207 15.63 -5.84 9.36
N LYS A 208 15.26 -7.06 9.73
CA LYS A 208 14.05 -7.72 9.26
C LYS A 208 12.81 -7.00 9.78
N LEU A 209 12.76 -6.71 11.07
CA LEU A 209 11.67 -5.96 11.70
C LEU A 209 11.48 -4.59 11.04
N LEU A 210 12.57 -3.87 10.78
CA LEU A 210 12.54 -2.58 10.09
C LEU A 210 11.94 -2.70 8.68
N SER A 211 12.30 -3.76 7.95
CA SER A 211 11.78 -4.00 6.61
C SER A 211 10.28 -4.31 6.63
N GLU A 212 9.82 -5.13 7.58
CA GLU A 212 8.42 -5.48 7.75
C GLU A 212 7.58 -4.24 8.11
N GLN A 213 8.03 -3.44 9.07
CA GLN A 213 7.33 -2.21 9.46
C GLN A 213 7.25 -1.18 8.34
N LYS A 214 8.31 -1.01 7.54
CA LYS A 214 8.28 -0.15 6.36
C LYS A 214 7.26 -0.61 5.33
N LYS A 215 7.14 -1.93 5.13
CA LYS A 215 6.15 -2.52 4.22
C LYS A 215 4.72 -2.26 4.71
N ASP A 216 4.49 -2.37 6.01
CA ASP A 216 3.17 -2.09 6.61
C ASP A 216 2.79 -0.61 6.49
N ILE A 217 3.75 0.30 6.69
CA ILE A 217 3.54 1.74 6.45
C ILE A 217 3.11 1.97 5.00
N LEU A 218 3.82 1.39 4.04
CA LEU A 218 3.52 1.55 2.62
C LEU A 218 2.11 1.07 2.27
N LYS A 219 1.72 -0.10 2.79
CA LYS A 219 0.39 -0.67 2.63
C LYS A 219 -0.70 0.24 3.22
N ASN A 220 -0.53 0.65 4.48
CA ASN A 220 -1.52 1.47 5.20
C ASN A 220 -1.63 2.87 4.59
N THR A 221 -0.52 3.46 4.13
CA THR A 221 -0.52 4.74 3.43
C THR A 221 -1.27 4.65 2.10
N GLY A 222 -1.06 3.57 1.34
CA GLY A 222 -1.80 3.34 0.10
C GLY A 222 -3.31 3.19 0.33
N GLU A 223 -3.72 2.43 1.35
CA GLU A 223 -5.13 2.31 1.72
C GLU A 223 -5.73 3.66 2.17
N MET A 224 -5.00 4.43 2.95
CA MET A 224 -5.41 5.76 3.40
C MET A 224 -5.61 6.73 2.22
N GLU A 225 -4.73 6.68 1.22
CA GLU A 225 -4.86 7.52 0.02
C GLU A 225 -6.09 7.15 -0.81
N LEU A 226 -6.38 5.86 -0.97
CA LEU A 226 -7.61 5.39 -1.62
C LEU A 226 -8.86 5.89 -0.89
N LEU A 227 -8.86 5.81 0.45
CA LEU A 227 -9.97 6.32 1.25
C LEU A 227 -10.12 7.85 1.13
N ARG A 228 -9.03 8.60 1.15
CA ARG A 228 -9.06 10.07 0.94
C ARG A 228 -9.66 10.45 -0.40
N ASN A 229 -9.29 9.74 -1.45
CA ASN A 229 -9.85 9.96 -2.78
C ASN A 229 -11.35 9.62 -2.80
N LYS A 230 -11.77 8.58 -2.11
CA LYS A 230 -13.18 8.20 -1.95
C LYS A 230 -13.96 9.26 -1.15
N VAL A 231 -13.41 9.77 -0.06
CA VAL A 231 -14.02 10.84 0.74
C VAL A 231 -14.14 12.15 -0.04
N LYS A 232 -13.15 12.49 -0.88
CA LYS A 232 -13.24 13.66 -1.77
C LYS A 232 -14.34 13.54 -2.82
N SER A 233 -14.67 12.33 -3.25
CA SER A 233 -15.74 12.08 -4.23
C SER A 233 -17.14 11.99 -3.62
N ASN A 234 -17.30 12.23 -2.32
CA ASN A 234 -18.61 12.24 -1.63
C ASN A 234 -19.44 13.49 -1.95
N SER A 235 -19.23 14.09 -3.10
CA SER A 235 -20.02 15.18 -3.66
C SER A 235 -20.78 14.67 -4.87
N VAL A 236 -22.11 14.79 -4.83
CA VAL A 236 -22.96 14.40 -5.94
C VAL A 236 -23.24 15.64 -6.78
N LEU A 237 -22.84 15.57 -8.05
CA LEU A 237 -22.97 16.65 -9.02
C LEU A 237 -24.13 16.35 -9.98
N SER A 238 -24.77 17.41 -10.50
CA SER A 238 -25.80 17.26 -11.52
C SER A 238 -25.19 16.69 -12.83
N PRO A 239 -25.75 15.60 -13.36
CA PRO A 239 -25.30 15.05 -14.64
C PRO A 239 -25.82 15.86 -15.84
N VAL A 240 -26.78 16.74 -15.64
CA VAL A 240 -27.51 17.49 -16.71
C VAL A 240 -27.87 18.91 -16.28
N ASP A 241 -28.18 19.75 -17.26
CA ASP A 241 -28.91 20.99 -17.04
C ASP A 241 -30.40 20.67 -16.88
N GLY A 242 -31.06 21.30 -15.92
CA GLY A 242 -32.48 21.02 -15.66
C GLY A 242 -33.03 21.71 -14.45
N VAL A 243 -34.24 21.31 -14.06
CA VAL A 243 -34.98 21.86 -12.93
C VAL A 243 -35.28 20.73 -11.94
N ILE A 244 -35.07 20.99 -10.66
CA ILE A 244 -35.41 20.05 -9.60
C ILE A 244 -36.92 19.89 -9.50
N LEU A 245 -37.44 18.72 -9.78
CA LEU A 245 -38.88 18.40 -9.70
C LEU A 245 -39.32 18.10 -8.30
N ASP A 246 -38.54 17.28 -7.62
CA ASP A 246 -38.88 16.76 -6.30
C ASP A 246 -37.62 16.47 -5.53
N ILE A 247 -37.68 16.62 -4.21
CA ILE A 247 -36.65 16.28 -3.25
C ILE A 247 -37.28 15.34 -2.23
N THR A 248 -36.60 14.27 -1.90
CA THR A 248 -37.08 13.31 -0.88
C THR A 248 -37.42 14.04 0.42
N GLN A 249 -38.60 13.78 0.95
CA GLN A 249 -39.08 14.41 2.16
C GLN A 249 -38.08 14.30 3.31
N ASN A 250 -37.89 15.42 4.02
CA ASN A 250 -37.01 15.54 5.19
C ASN A 250 -35.49 15.46 4.92
N LEU A 251 -35.04 15.62 3.68
CA LEU A 251 -33.62 15.75 3.43
C LEU A 251 -33.11 17.12 3.87
N THR A 252 -32.30 17.12 4.91
CA THR A 252 -31.64 18.31 5.49
C THR A 252 -30.19 18.00 5.81
N ASN A 253 -29.41 19.02 6.12
CA ASN A 253 -28.09 18.82 6.67
C ASN A 253 -28.17 17.96 7.94
N GLY A 254 -27.35 16.91 8.02
CA GLY A 254 -27.38 15.92 9.10
C GLY A 254 -28.30 14.72 8.86
N SER A 255 -29.13 14.71 7.80
CA SER A 255 -29.94 13.54 7.45
C SER A 255 -29.08 12.36 7.04
N TYR A 256 -29.43 11.16 7.51
CA TYR A 256 -28.79 9.92 7.04
C TYR A 256 -29.41 9.50 5.70
N ILE A 257 -28.57 9.06 4.78
CA ILE A 257 -28.95 8.53 3.47
C ILE A 257 -28.41 7.12 3.30
N GLU A 258 -29.24 6.23 2.75
CA GLU A 258 -28.88 4.85 2.47
C GLU A 258 -28.29 4.71 1.04
N PRO A 259 -27.55 3.64 0.76
CA PRO A 259 -27.06 3.34 -0.59
C PRO A 259 -28.23 3.23 -1.56
N SER A 260 -28.09 3.82 -2.75
CA SER A 260 -29.12 3.82 -3.80
C SER A 260 -30.46 4.46 -3.41
N GLN A 261 -30.52 5.16 -2.28
CA GLN A 261 -31.70 5.93 -1.89
C GLN A 261 -31.93 7.07 -2.88
N LEU A 262 -33.16 7.21 -3.34
CA LEU A 262 -33.57 8.34 -4.16
C LEU A 262 -33.50 9.64 -3.33
N VAL A 263 -32.69 10.58 -3.79
CA VAL A 263 -32.51 11.88 -3.11
C VAL A 263 -33.34 12.96 -3.77
N MET A 264 -33.31 13.05 -5.09
CA MET A 264 -34.08 14.03 -5.85
C MET A 264 -34.33 13.59 -7.29
N LYS A 265 -35.29 14.26 -7.95
CA LYS A 265 -35.58 14.07 -9.37
C LYS A 265 -35.33 15.38 -10.10
N ILE A 266 -34.60 15.33 -11.21
CA ILE A 266 -34.30 16.47 -12.07
C ILE A 266 -34.98 16.27 -13.42
N LYS A 267 -35.72 17.27 -13.86
CA LYS A 267 -36.25 17.35 -15.22
C LYS A 267 -35.20 18.02 -16.12
N LYS A 268 -34.83 17.35 -17.19
CA LYS A 268 -33.86 17.86 -18.16
C LYS A 268 -34.42 19.03 -18.95
N ASP A 269 -33.63 20.09 -19.16
CA ASP A 269 -34.02 21.21 -20.01
C ASP A 269 -34.04 20.80 -21.48
N LYS A 270 -33.05 20.02 -21.90
CA LYS A 270 -32.98 19.49 -23.26
C LYS A 270 -33.34 18.02 -23.25
N VAL A 271 -34.45 17.73 -23.89
CA VAL A 271 -34.92 16.36 -24.03
C VAL A 271 -34.74 15.96 -25.48
N ASP A 272 -33.85 15.04 -25.76
CA ASP A 272 -33.77 14.40 -27.06
C ASP A 272 -35.04 13.59 -27.28
N ARG A 273 -35.88 14.07 -28.16
CA ARG A 273 -37.11 13.36 -28.52
C ARG A 273 -36.78 12.32 -29.55
N LEU A 274 -37.06 11.09 -29.19
CA LEU A 274 -36.78 9.92 -29.99
C LEU A 274 -38.09 9.36 -30.53
N ILE A 275 -38.05 8.90 -31.79
CA ILE A 275 -39.11 8.13 -32.40
C ILE A 275 -38.56 6.78 -32.73
N ASP A 276 -39.17 5.76 -32.19
CA ASP A 276 -38.91 4.37 -32.59
C ASP A 276 -39.75 4.08 -33.82
N ALA A 277 -39.12 4.10 -34.98
CA ALA A 277 -39.77 3.87 -36.28
C ALA A 277 -39.45 2.46 -36.80
N ARG A 278 -40.41 1.90 -37.52
CA ARG A 278 -40.28 0.63 -38.24
C ARG A 278 -40.25 0.89 -39.72
N PHE A 279 -39.19 0.42 -40.39
CA PHE A 279 -39.06 0.53 -41.84
C PHE A 279 -38.97 -0.88 -42.44
N ASP A 280 -39.71 -1.10 -43.56
CA ASP A 280 -39.63 -2.38 -44.29
C ASP A 280 -38.18 -2.68 -44.66
N ALA A 281 -37.80 -3.97 -44.53
CA ALA A 281 -36.44 -4.41 -44.75
C ALA A 281 -35.91 -4.13 -46.16
N ARG A 282 -36.80 -3.98 -47.15
CA ARG A 282 -36.44 -3.62 -48.53
C ARG A 282 -35.76 -2.25 -48.62
N TYR A 283 -36.05 -1.34 -47.69
CA TYR A 283 -35.47 0.00 -47.67
C TYR A 283 -34.16 0.12 -46.89
N ARG A 284 -33.66 -1.00 -46.34
CA ARG A 284 -32.41 -1.00 -45.56
C ARG A 284 -31.22 -0.34 -46.24
N PRO A 285 -30.97 -0.57 -47.55
CA PRO A 285 -29.85 0.06 -48.27
C PRO A 285 -29.92 1.58 -48.34
N PHE A 286 -31.10 2.18 -48.17
CA PHE A 286 -31.34 3.62 -48.28
C PHE A 286 -31.44 4.30 -46.94
N ILE A 287 -31.38 3.53 -45.83
CA ILE A 287 -31.46 4.07 -44.48
C ILE A 287 -30.09 4.00 -43.84
N PHE A 288 -29.50 5.13 -43.53
CA PHE A 288 -28.19 5.25 -42.90
C PHE A 288 -28.22 6.27 -41.74
N LYS A 289 -27.29 6.12 -40.85
CA LYS A 289 -27.15 7.07 -39.71
C LYS A 289 -26.88 8.48 -40.22
N GLY A 290 -27.65 9.44 -39.73
CA GLY A 290 -27.60 10.85 -40.17
C GLY A 290 -28.52 11.18 -41.34
N ALA A 291 -29.23 10.19 -41.95
CA ALA A 291 -30.21 10.46 -42.97
C ALA A 291 -31.33 11.41 -42.46
N LYS A 292 -31.69 12.40 -43.26
CA LYS A 292 -32.78 13.35 -42.91
C LYS A 292 -34.13 12.64 -43.03
N VAL A 293 -34.99 12.89 -42.05
CA VAL A 293 -36.30 12.27 -41.96
C VAL A 293 -37.35 13.37 -41.80
N ARG A 294 -38.40 13.32 -42.61
CA ARG A 294 -39.59 14.12 -42.42
C ARG A 294 -40.58 13.32 -41.57
N ILE A 295 -40.95 13.87 -40.43
CA ILE A 295 -41.86 13.28 -39.46
C ILE A 295 -43.21 13.97 -39.59
N VAL A 296 -44.26 13.15 -39.79
CA VAL A 296 -45.62 13.66 -39.90
C VAL A 296 -46.42 13.13 -38.69
N ILE A 297 -46.87 14.04 -37.83
CA ILE A 297 -47.74 13.67 -36.70
C ILE A 297 -49.17 14.01 -37.10
N ASN A 298 -49.99 12.95 -37.28
CA ASN A 298 -51.40 13.07 -37.56
C ASN A 298 -52.20 12.84 -36.27
N SER A 299 -52.94 13.86 -35.85
CA SER A 299 -53.95 13.78 -34.80
C SER A 299 -55.25 14.32 -35.34
N PRO A 300 -56.43 13.90 -34.82
CA PRO A 300 -57.70 14.46 -35.28
C PRO A 300 -57.71 15.99 -35.25
N GLY A 301 -57.90 16.62 -36.40
CA GLY A 301 -57.90 18.06 -36.55
C GLY A 301 -56.53 18.73 -36.54
N TYR A 302 -55.42 17.95 -36.54
CA TYR A 302 -54.11 18.52 -36.37
C TYR A 302 -53.03 17.72 -37.12
N ARG A 303 -52.35 18.38 -38.05
CA ARG A 303 -51.20 17.79 -38.79
C ARG A 303 -49.98 18.68 -38.66
N ARG A 304 -48.91 18.13 -38.10
CA ARG A 304 -47.62 18.85 -37.94
C ARG A 304 -46.47 18.10 -38.59
N TYR A 305 -45.54 18.90 -39.12
CA TYR A 305 -44.33 18.38 -39.77
C TYR A 305 -43.13 18.79 -38.93
N TYR A 306 -42.23 17.80 -38.72
CA TYR A 306 -40.96 18.04 -38.07
C TYR A 306 -39.84 17.46 -38.94
N GLU A 307 -38.65 18.04 -38.79
CA GLU A 307 -37.44 17.47 -39.36
C GLU A 307 -36.66 16.73 -38.25
N GLY A 308 -36.13 15.59 -38.62
CA GLY A 308 -35.27 14.77 -37.75
C GLY A 308 -34.19 14.11 -38.58
N PHE A 309 -33.39 13.31 -37.89
CA PHE A 309 -32.36 12.50 -38.50
C PHE A 309 -32.30 11.14 -37.83
N VAL A 310 -31.83 10.16 -38.59
CA VAL A 310 -31.62 8.78 -38.10
C VAL A 310 -30.46 8.81 -37.11
N SER A 311 -30.70 8.44 -35.86
CA SER A 311 -29.68 8.37 -34.80
C SER A 311 -29.09 6.95 -34.74
N LYS A 312 -29.95 5.92 -34.84
CA LYS A 312 -29.55 4.51 -34.73
C LYS A 312 -30.42 3.61 -35.59
N ILE A 313 -29.84 2.52 -36.06
CA ILE A 313 -30.53 1.49 -36.84
C ILE A 313 -30.20 0.15 -36.19
N SER A 314 -31.19 -0.73 -36.03
CA SER A 314 -30.96 -2.09 -35.53
C SER A 314 -30.06 -2.87 -36.50
N VAL A 315 -29.16 -3.68 -35.93
CA VAL A 315 -28.26 -4.55 -36.71
C VAL A 315 -29.07 -5.60 -37.43
N ASP A 316 -30.05 -6.20 -36.74
CA ASP A 316 -30.88 -7.27 -37.26
C ASP A 316 -32.28 -6.77 -37.65
N SER A 317 -32.91 -7.50 -38.60
CA SER A 317 -34.32 -7.31 -38.97
C SER A 317 -35.23 -8.14 -38.09
N PHE A 318 -36.38 -7.57 -37.74
CA PHE A 318 -37.42 -8.21 -36.94
C PHE A 318 -38.58 -8.64 -37.81
N ILE A 319 -39.28 -9.70 -37.43
CA ILE A 319 -40.51 -10.19 -38.11
C ILE A 319 -41.68 -9.52 -37.44
N ASP A 320 -42.54 -8.86 -38.23
CA ASP A 320 -43.81 -8.34 -37.75
C ASP A 320 -44.84 -9.47 -37.74
N LYS A 321 -45.20 -9.94 -36.56
CA LYS A 321 -46.18 -11.05 -36.40
C LYS A 321 -47.61 -10.57 -36.59
N ASP A 322 -47.87 -9.29 -36.52
CA ASP A 322 -49.19 -8.68 -36.55
C ASP A 322 -49.62 -8.29 -37.98
N THR A 323 -48.70 -8.41 -38.95
CA THR A 323 -48.99 -8.09 -40.34
C THR A 323 -49.14 -9.36 -41.20
N PRO A 324 -50.23 -9.54 -41.98
CA PRO A 324 -50.38 -10.66 -42.91
C PRO A 324 -49.19 -10.72 -43.87
N GLY A 325 -48.50 -11.88 -43.91
CA GLY A 325 -47.35 -12.11 -44.77
C GLY A 325 -45.99 -11.99 -44.11
N MET A 326 -45.89 -11.92 -42.75
CA MET A 326 -44.64 -11.95 -41.98
C MET A 326 -43.55 -11.04 -42.51
N ARG A 327 -43.85 -9.78 -42.76
CA ARG A 327 -42.88 -8.80 -43.30
C ARG A 327 -41.77 -8.56 -42.30
N ARG A 328 -40.56 -8.42 -42.83
CA ARG A 328 -39.40 -8.03 -42.00
C ARG A 328 -39.25 -6.51 -41.98
N PHE A 329 -38.89 -5.99 -40.82
CA PHE A 329 -38.61 -4.57 -40.65
C PHE A 329 -37.33 -4.33 -39.84
N TYR A 330 -36.73 -3.16 -40.03
CA TYR A 330 -35.65 -2.65 -39.17
C TYR A 330 -36.25 -1.63 -38.22
N LYS A 331 -35.76 -1.68 -36.97
CA LYS A 331 -36.03 -0.61 -35.99
C LYS A 331 -35.05 0.52 -36.24
N VAL A 332 -35.56 1.72 -36.36
CA VAL A 332 -34.80 2.93 -36.63
C VAL A 332 -35.18 3.95 -35.59
N GLU A 333 -34.20 4.40 -34.84
CA GLU A 333 -34.35 5.48 -33.86
C GLU A 333 -34.11 6.81 -34.58
N ILE A 334 -35.07 7.70 -34.53
CA ILE A 334 -35.04 9.02 -35.18
C ILE A 334 -35.05 10.08 -34.09
N GLN A 335 -34.07 10.93 -34.12
CA GLN A 335 -34.00 12.12 -33.25
C GLN A 335 -34.58 13.32 -33.93
N TYR A 336 -35.43 14.10 -33.25
CA TYR A 336 -36.02 15.32 -33.78
C TYR A 336 -36.10 16.43 -32.76
N ASP A 337 -36.08 17.67 -33.25
CA ASP A 337 -36.19 18.88 -32.46
C ASP A 337 -37.60 19.49 -32.62
N LYS A 338 -38.29 19.69 -31.50
CA LYS A 338 -39.65 20.27 -31.51
C LYS A 338 -39.62 21.76 -31.89
N GLU A 339 -38.50 22.44 -31.65
CA GLU A 339 -38.38 23.87 -31.95
C GLU A 339 -38.20 24.14 -33.44
N LYS A 340 -37.78 23.13 -34.24
CA LYS A 340 -37.67 23.22 -35.70
C LYS A 340 -38.93 22.71 -36.40
N GLN A 341 -40.05 23.30 -36.05
CA GLN A 341 -41.31 23.02 -36.72
C GLN A 341 -41.31 23.72 -38.10
N LYS A 342 -41.48 23.00 -39.20
CA LYS A 342 -41.82 23.60 -40.52
C LYS A 342 -43.31 23.77 -40.62
N VAL A 343 -43.74 24.98 -40.77
CA VAL A 343 -45.10 25.28 -41.25
C VAL A 343 -45.12 24.99 -42.74
N PRO A 344 -46.07 24.19 -43.26
CA PRO A 344 -46.17 24.00 -44.71
C PRO A 344 -46.44 25.34 -45.35
N GLU A 345 -45.59 25.75 -46.30
CA GLU A 345 -45.99 26.77 -47.28
C GLU A 345 -47.17 26.21 -48.05
N TYR A 346 -48.33 26.80 -47.81
CA TYR A 346 -49.47 26.58 -48.67
C TYR A 346 -49.15 27.26 -50.02
N ASN A 347 -48.75 26.46 -51.03
CA ASN A 347 -48.90 26.88 -52.43
C ASN A 347 -50.39 26.70 -52.76
N GLU A 348 -51.10 27.78 -52.67
CA GLU A 348 -52.38 27.96 -53.44
C GLU A 348 -52.03 27.98 -54.91
N GLY A 349 -52.31 26.87 -55.59
CA GLY A 349 -52.27 26.78 -57.02
C GLY A 349 -53.24 25.74 -57.48
#